data_4b33dac852341c2344871ecf0a860e9c
#
_entry.id   4b33dac852341c2344871ecf0a860e9c
#
_cell.length_a   1.000
_cell.length_b   1.000
_cell.length_c   1.000
_cell.angle_alpha   90.00
_cell.angle_beta   90.00
_cell.angle_gamma   90.00
#
_symmetry.space_group_name_H-M   'P 1'
#
loop_
_entity.id
_entity.type
_entity.pdbx_description
1 polymer ?
#
loop_
_entity_poly.entity_id
_entity_poly.type
_entity_poly.pdbx_seq_one_letter_code
_entity_poly.pdbx_strand_id
1 'polypeptide(L)'
;MTENLRKVTNYASKHETRFMKLLIEQNKDDGKRRDAAKRKELDAAEKRIAELSNIFKRLYEDSVSGRISDERFMELSADYEDEQKKLKERAAELEKELAKTREETANAEKFMNVIRKHTAFEELTPTLLREFVEKIVVHEATAADGCMHGNLRRQEIEIYYSFVGRVDLPE
;
A
#
# COMPACT_ATOMS: atom_id res chain seq x y z
N MET A 1 13.86 -15.10 -19.69
CA MET A 1 13.30 -13.75 -19.62
C MET A 1 11.98 -13.61 -20.37
N THR A 2 11.95 -13.82 -21.68
CA THR A 2 10.72 -13.81 -22.52
C THR A 2 9.65 -14.76 -21.98
N GLU A 3 10.04 -15.91 -21.46
CA GLU A 3 9.12 -16.90 -20.90
C GLU A 3 8.46 -16.41 -19.60
N ASN A 4 9.19 -15.73 -18.72
CA ASN A 4 8.62 -15.17 -17.50
C ASN A 4 7.63 -14.03 -17.79
N LEU A 5 7.95 -13.14 -18.73
CA LEU A 5 7.03 -12.10 -19.19
C LEU A 5 5.75 -12.72 -19.80
N ARG A 6 5.89 -13.74 -20.64
CA ARG A 6 4.74 -14.46 -21.21
C ARG A 6 3.91 -15.15 -20.12
N LYS A 7 4.52 -15.77 -19.12
CA LYS A 7 3.79 -16.36 -17.99
C LYS A 7 2.98 -15.31 -17.24
N VAL A 8 3.58 -14.18 -16.89
CA VAL A 8 2.90 -13.09 -16.17
C VAL A 8 1.76 -12.51 -17.01
N THR A 9 1.99 -12.18 -18.27
CA THR A 9 0.95 -11.62 -19.16
C THR A 9 -0.16 -12.60 -19.45
N ASN A 10 0.14 -13.86 -19.70
CA ASN A 10 -0.87 -14.91 -19.91
C ASN A 10 -1.70 -15.18 -18.65
N TYR A 11 -1.06 -15.22 -17.49
CA TYR A 11 -1.77 -15.40 -16.23
C TYR A 11 -2.68 -14.19 -15.95
N ALA A 12 -2.18 -12.98 -16.14
CA ALA A 12 -2.94 -11.75 -15.97
C ALA A 12 -4.14 -11.65 -16.92
N SER A 13 -3.95 -12.01 -18.22
CA SER A 13 -5.05 -12.02 -19.21
C SER A 13 -6.12 -13.04 -18.90
N LYS A 14 -5.75 -14.26 -18.46
CA LYS A 14 -6.69 -15.33 -18.18
C LYS A 14 -7.40 -15.17 -16.83
N HIS A 15 -6.74 -14.55 -15.87
CA HIS A 15 -7.19 -14.47 -14.49
C HIS A 15 -7.09 -13.03 -13.95
N GLU A 16 -7.58 -12.05 -14.71
CA GLU A 16 -7.42 -10.63 -14.42
C GLU A 16 -7.79 -10.24 -12.99
N THR A 17 -8.99 -10.63 -12.55
CA THR A 17 -9.46 -10.32 -11.17
C THR A 17 -8.58 -10.97 -10.10
N ARG A 18 -8.12 -12.20 -10.34
CA ARG A 18 -7.26 -12.93 -9.41
C ARG A 18 -5.85 -12.34 -9.41
N PHE A 19 -5.36 -11.92 -10.57
CA PHE A 19 -4.05 -11.30 -10.69
C PHE A 19 -4.01 -9.91 -10.07
N MET A 20 -5.04 -9.07 -10.29
CA MET A 20 -5.19 -7.80 -9.58
C MET A 20 -5.23 -8.00 -8.06
N LYS A 21 -5.96 -9.01 -7.62
CA LYS A 21 -6.01 -9.36 -6.20
C LYS A 21 -4.63 -9.75 -5.70
N LEU A 22 -3.89 -10.55 -6.44
CA LEU A 22 -2.53 -10.98 -6.12
C LEU A 22 -1.56 -9.79 -6.03
N LEU A 23 -1.60 -8.83 -6.98
CA LEU A 23 -0.77 -7.63 -6.94
C LEU A 23 -1.06 -6.75 -5.72
N ILE A 24 -2.33 -6.67 -5.31
CA ILE A 24 -2.76 -5.92 -4.14
C ILE A 24 -2.49 -6.70 -2.84
N GLU A 25 -2.63 -8.03 -2.87
CA GLU A 25 -2.51 -8.94 -1.72
C GLU A 25 -1.09 -9.42 -1.44
N GLN A 26 -0.16 -9.38 -2.39
CA GLN A 26 1.27 -9.54 -2.06
C GLN A 26 1.71 -8.53 -0.98
N ASN A 27 0.89 -7.52 -0.75
CA ASN A 27 1.06 -6.60 0.36
C ASN A 27 0.11 -6.78 1.56
N LYS A 28 -0.99 -7.55 1.54
CA LYS A 28 -1.81 -7.93 2.72
C LYS A 28 -3.11 -8.66 2.35
N ASP A 29 -3.31 -9.85 2.91
CA ASP A 29 -4.62 -10.48 3.07
C ASP A 29 -5.58 -9.54 3.82
N ASP A 30 -6.84 -9.44 3.41
CA ASP A 30 -7.90 -8.59 3.99
C ASP A 30 -7.86 -7.06 3.71
N GLY A 31 -7.15 -6.57 2.69
CA GLY A 31 -6.99 -5.14 2.41
C GLY A 31 -8.30 -4.31 2.41
N LYS A 32 -9.32 -4.75 1.70
CA LYS A 32 -10.59 -3.99 1.58
C LYS A 32 -11.36 -3.86 2.90
N ARG A 33 -11.37 -4.91 3.73
CA ARG A 33 -12.03 -4.86 5.05
C ARG A 33 -11.27 -3.97 6.02
N ARG A 34 -9.93 -4.05 6.00
CA ARG A 34 -9.06 -3.19 6.81
C ARG A 34 -9.16 -1.73 6.40
N ASP A 35 -9.21 -1.44 5.10
CA ASP A 35 -9.37 -0.06 4.61
C ASP A 35 -10.72 0.53 4.97
N ALA A 36 -11.80 -0.26 4.90
CA ALA A 36 -13.11 0.16 5.36
C ALA A 36 -13.15 0.44 6.87
N ALA A 37 -12.49 -0.42 7.67
CA ALA A 37 -12.35 -0.21 9.11
C ALA A 37 -11.53 1.05 9.44
N LYS A 38 -10.39 1.25 8.74
CA LYS A 38 -9.56 2.45 8.89
C LYS A 38 -10.30 3.74 8.52
N ARG A 39 -11.08 3.73 7.43
CA ARG A 39 -11.91 4.89 7.06
C ARG A 39 -12.94 5.20 8.13
N LYS A 40 -13.61 4.18 8.66
CA LYS A 40 -14.58 4.36 9.75
C LYS A 40 -13.92 4.90 11.02
N GLU A 41 -12.71 4.42 11.34
CA GLU A 41 -11.93 4.90 12.48
C GLU A 41 -11.51 6.35 12.28
N LEU A 42 -11.05 6.72 11.07
CA LEU A 42 -10.71 8.10 10.70
C LEU A 42 -11.91 9.03 10.84
N ASP A 43 -13.05 8.68 10.25
CA ASP A 43 -14.29 9.47 10.36
C ASP A 43 -14.71 9.66 11.82
N ALA A 44 -14.56 8.64 12.66
CA ALA A 44 -14.87 8.73 14.09
C ALA A 44 -13.90 9.65 14.83
N ALA A 45 -12.59 9.57 14.52
CA ALA A 45 -11.57 10.44 15.09
C ALA A 45 -11.80 11.92 14.70
N GLU A 46 -12.09 12.20 13.44
CA GLU A 46 -12.38 13.55 12.95
C GLU A 46 -13.62 14.15 13.62
N LYS A 47 -14.69 13.36 13.75
CA LYS A 47 -15.91 13.78 14.46
C LYS A 47 -15.61 14.11 15.92
N ARG A 48 -14.84 13.24 16.59
CA ARG A 48 -14.48 13.48 17.99
C ARG A 48 -13.61 14.71 18.16
N ILE A 49 -12.67 14.95 17.26
CA ILE A 49 -11.84 16.17 17.25
C ILE A 49 -12.73 17.43 17.12
N ALA A 50 -13.73 17.39 16.26
CA ALA A 50 -14.68 18.50 16.09
C ALA A 50 -15.56 18.69 17.33
N GLU A 51 -16.03 17.61 17.97
CA GLU A 51 -16.76 17.65 19.24
C GLU A 51 -15.94 18.28 20.35
N LEU A 52 -14.67 17.83 20.51
CA LEU A 52 -13.74 18.38 21.51
C LEU A 52 -13.51 19.87 21.30
N SER A 53 -13.38 20.32 20.05
CA SER A 53 -13.24 21.73 19.74
C SER A 53 -14.47 22.54 20.16
N ASN A 54 -15.67 21.99 20.02
CA ASN A 54 -16.91 22.63 20.46
C ASN A 54 -17.06 22.61 22.00
N ILE A 55 -16.66 21.53 22.64
CA ILE A 55 -16.63 21.42 24.11
C ILE A 55 -15.66 22.47 24.69
N PHE A 56 -14.47 22.58 24.10
CA PHE A 56 -13.46 23.56 24.53
C PHE A 56 -13.96 24.99 24.44
N LYS A 57 -14.67 25.36 23.35
CA LYS A 57 -15.29 26.68 23.24
C LYS A 57 -16.29 26.97 24.36
N ARG A 58 -17.16 26.01 24.66
CA ARG A 58 -18.14 26.15 25.77
C ARG A 58 -17.45 26.21 27.14
N LEU A 59 -16.42 25.40 27.35
CA LEU A 59 -15.63 25.41 28.57
C LEU A 59 -14.97 26.78 28.79
N TYR A 60 -14.46 27.39 27.71
CA TYR A 60 -13.91 28.74 27.76
C TYR A 60 -14.98 29.80 28.10
N GLU A 61 -16.16 29.73 27.50
CA GLU A 61 -17.29 30.65 27.79
C GLU A 61 -17.74 30.51 29.25
N ASP A 62 -17.80 29.27 29.79
CA ASP A 62 -18.16 29.02 31.17
C ASP A 62 -17.10 29.51 32.15
N SER A 63 -15.81 29.41 31.80
CA SER A 63 -14.72 30.02 32.60
C SER A 63 -14.82 31.54 32.64
N VAL A 64 -14.96 32.19 31.49
CA VAL A 64 -15.09 33.65 31.41
C VAL A 64 -16.33 34.15 32.15
N SER A 65 -17.41 33.39 32.18
CA SER A 65 -18.63 33.74 32.90
C SER A 65 -18.59 33.43 34.42
N GLY A 66 -17.49 32.86 34.90
CA GLY A 66 -17.31 32.50 36.30
C GLY A 66 -18.12 31.27 36.75
N ARG A 67 -18.64 30.48 35.82
CA ARG A 67 -19.40 29.24 36.14
C ARG A 67 -18.52 28.10 36.59
N ILE A 68 -17.26 28.13 36.18
CA ILE A 68 -16.24 27.15 36.59
C ILE A 68 -15.03 27.92 37.12
N SER A 69 -14.31 27.28 38.05
CA SER A 69 -13.06 27.85 38.59
C SER A 69 -11.91 27.70 37.60
N ASP A 70 -10.92 28.57 37.69
CA ASP A 70 -9.71 28.54 36.85
C ASP A 70 -8.98 27.19 36.99
N GLU A 71 -8.89 26.64 38.20
CA GLU A 71 -8.29 25.32 38.44
C GLU A 71 -9.00 24.23 37.66
N ARG A 72 -10.35 24.22 37.69
CA ARG A 72 -11.16 23.24 36.97
C ARG A 72 -11.09 23.42 35.46
N PHE A 73 -11.03 24.67 35.01
CA PHE A 73 -10.79 24.98 33.60
C PHE A 73 -9.45 24.42 33.12
N MET A 74 -8.37 24.66 33.89
CA MET A 74 -7.04 24.15 33.51
C MET A 74 -6.98 22.64 33.45
N GLU A 75 -7.56 21.95 34.43
CA GLU A 75 -7.63 20.49 34.47
C GLU A 75 -8.35 19.91 33.24
N LEU A 76 -9.57 20.37 32.98
CA LEU A 76 -10.38 19.90 31.85
C LEU A 76 -9.78 20.29 30.50
N SER A 77 -9.18 21.45 30.39
CA SER A 77 -8.49 21.89 29.17
C SER A 77 -7.32 21.00 28.83
N ALA A 78 -6.49 20.65 29.82
CA ALA A 78 -5.35 19.77 29.62
C ALA A 78 -5.79 18.37 29.14
N ASP A 79 -6.85 17.81 29.73
CA ASP A 79 -7.40 16.51 29.34
C ASP A 79 -7.91 16.53 27.90
N TYR A 80 -8.68 17.56 27.52
CA TYR A 80 -9.22 17.66 26.17
C TYR A 80 -8.14 17.96 25.12
N GLU A 81 -7.14 18.72 25.45
CA GLU A 81 -6.00 18.97 24.56
C GLU A 81 -5.19 17.69 24.31
N ASP A 82 -4.96 16.90 25.37
CA ASP A 82 -4.24 15.62 25.26
C ASP A 82 -5.04 14.60 24.43
N GLU A 83 -6.37 14.47 24.68
CA GLU A 83 -7.24 13.63 23.87
C GLU A 83 -7.22 14.08 22.38
N GLN A 84 -7.36 15.39 22.14
CA GLN A 84 -7.38 15.93 20.78
C GLN A 84 -6.05 15.70 20.06
N LYS A 85 -4.93 15.83 20.77
CA LYS A 85 -3.59 15.56 20.22
C LYS A 85 -3.45 14.10 19.78
N LYS A 86 -3.81 13.16 20.65
CA LYS A 86 -3.76 11.72 20.35
C LYS A 86 -4.63 11.37 19.15
N LEU A 87 -5.84 11.94 19.07
CA LEU A 87 -6.75 11.72 17.95
C LEU A 87 -6.20 12.29 16.64
N LYS A 88 -5.58 13.46 16.65
CA LYS A 88 -4.96 14.06 15.46
C LYS A 88 -3.76 13.24 14.97
N GLU A 89 -2.92 12.76 15.88
CA GLU A 89 -1.79 11.88 15.53
C GLU A 89 -2.31 10.58 14.89
N ARG A 90 -3.34 9.98 15.48
CA ARG A 90 -3.95 8.76 14.95
C ARG A 90 -4.63 8.97 13.59
N ALA A 91 -5.34 10.08 13.41
CA ALA A 91 -5.94 10.45 12.12
C ALA A 91 -4.89 10.59 11.02
N ALA A 92 -3.78 11.29 11.30
CA ALA A 92 -2.68 11.45 10.35
C ALA A 92 -2.02 10.10 9.97
N GLU A 93 -1.87 9.16 10.91
CA GLU A 93 -1.38 7.81 10.62
C GLU A 93 -2.34 7.06 9.69
N LEU A 94 -3.65 7.09 10.00
CA LEU A 94 -4.68 6.43 9.19
C LEU A 94 -4.75 7.02 7.77
N GLU A 95 -4.68 8.33 7.62
CA GLU A 95 -4.62 9.00 6.33
C GLU A 95 -3.43 8.54 5.51
N LYS A 96 -2.23 8.49 6.12
CA LYS A 96 -1.01 8.02 5.47
C LYS A 96 -1.11 6.56 5.02
N GLU A 97 -1.67 5.70 5.86
CA GLU A 97 -1.87 4.29 5.52
C GLU A 97 -2.87 4.12 4.37
N LEU A 98 -3.99 4.86 4.38
CA LEU A 98 -5.00 4.84 3.33
C LEU A 98 -4.46 5.42 2.01
N ALA A 99 -3.64 6.47 2.08
CA ALA A 99 -2.98 7.04 0.90
C ALA A 99 -2.04 6.03 0.25
N LYS A 100 -1.24 5.31 1.05
CA LYS A 100 -0.35 4.25 0.55
C LYS A 100 -1.12 3.14 -0.15
N THR A 101 -2.20 2.63 0.45
CA THR A 101 -3.03 1.58 -0.18
C THR A 101 -3.65 2.07 -1.50
N ARG A 102 -4.08 3.34 -1.55
CA ARG A 102 -4.62 3.94 -2.79
C ARG A 102 -3.57 4.01 -3.89
N GLU A 103 -2.34 4.38 -3.56
CA GLU A 103 -1.22 4.43 -4.49
C GLU A 103 -0.87 3.02 -5.02
N GLU A 104 -0.78 2.02 -4.16
CA GLU A 104 -0.53 0.63 -4.52
C GLU A 104 -1.61 0.11 -5.49
N THR A 105 -2.89 0.41 -5.22
CA THR A 105 -4.00 0.03 -6.10
C THR A 105 -3.90 0.73 -7.46
N ALA A 106 -3.60 2.03 -7.49
CA ALA A 106 -3.44 2.78 -8.73
C ALA A 106 -2.25 2.25 -9.57
N ASN A 107 -1.18 1.84 -8.92
CA ASN A 107 -0.02 1.26 -9.58
C ASN A 107 -0.33 -0.12 -10.17
N ALA A 108 -1.09 -0.97 -9.46
CA ALA A 108 -1.57 -2.24 -9.98
C ALA A 108 -2.49 -2.04 -11.21
N GLU A 109 -3.38 -1.05 -11.20
CA GLU A 109 -4.21 -0.70 -12.36
C GLU A 109 -3.40 -0.21 -13.55
N LYS A 110 -2.36 0.62 -13.34
CA LYS A 110 -1.44 1.05 -14.40
C LYS A 110 -0.77 -0.15 -15.04
N PHE A 111 -0.26 -1.08 -14.25
CA PHE A 111 0.38 -2.29 -14.75
C PHE A 111 -0.60 -3.16 -15.55
N MET A 112 -1.83 -3.34 -15.06
CA MET A 112 -2.86 -4.04 -15.81
C MET A 112 -3.19 -3.39 -17.15
N ASN A 113 -3.21 -2.06 -17.20
CA ASN A 113 -3.42 -1.35 -18.47
C ASN A 113 -2.28 -1.58 -19.48
N VAL A 114 -1.03 -1.68 -19.01
CA VAL A 114 0.10 -2.07 -19.86
C VAL A 114 -0.09 -3.51 -20.39
N ILE A 115 -0.48 -4.45 -19.52
CA ILE A 115 -0.77 -5.84 -19.93
C ILE A 115 -1.88 -5.89 -20.99
N ARG A 116 -3.00 -5.16 -20.78
CA ARG A 116 -4.13 -5.15 -21.72
C ARG A 116 -3.74 -4.61 -23.12
N LYS A 117 -2.80 -3.65 -23.18
CA LYS A 117 -2.29 -3.12 -24.46
C LYS A 117 -1.45 -4.16 -25.21
N HIS A 118 -0.83 -5.07 -24.48
CA HIS A 118 0.15 -6.02 -25.03
C HIS A 118 -0.23 -7.49 -24.72
N THR A 119 -1.48 -7.87 -24.97
CA THR A 119 -2.00 -9.23 -24.68
C THR A 119 -1.39 -10.33 -25.57
N ALA A 120 -0.84 -9.98 -26.73
CA ALA A 120 -0.20 -10.92 -27.63
C ALA A 120 1.07 -10.28 -28.22
N PHE A 121 2.23 -10.63 -27.70
CA PHE A 121 3.49 -10.32 -28.34
C PHE A 121 4.24 -11.61 -28.71
N GLU A 122 4.66 -11.69 -29.95
CA GLU A 122 5.45 -12.82 -30.44
C GLU A 122 6.93 -12.63 -30.10
N GLU A 123 7.41 -11.39 -30.13
CA GLU A 123 8.80 -11.03 -29.87
C GLU A 123 8.94 -10.00 -28.77
N LEU A 124 10.05 -10.10 -28.01
CA LEU A 124 10.41 -9.15 -26.98
C LEU A 124 11.14 -7.95 -27.61
N THR A 125 10.39 -6.87 -27.84
CA THR A 125 10.97 -5.64 -28.35
C THR A 125 11.55 -4.77 -27.22
N PRO A 126 12.56 -3.89 -27.50
CA PRO A 126 13.06 -2.96 -26.49
C PRO A 126 11.99 -2.04 -25.90
N THR A 127 10.97 -1.70 -26.68
CA THR A 127 9.83 -0.89 -26.23
C THR A 127 8.99 -1.64 -25.19
N LEU A 128 8.62 -2.88 -25.49
CA LEU A 128 7.92 -3.74 -24.55
C LEU A 128 8.71 -3.93 -23.25
N LEU A 129 10.01 -4.16 -23.36
CA LEU A 129 10.86 -4.33 -22.20
C LEU A 129 10.83 -3.10 -21.27
N ARG A 130 10.91 -1.90 -21.86
CA ARG A 130 10.88 -0.63 -21.10
C ARG A 130 9.52 -0.35 -20.46
N GLU A 131 8.43 -0.78 -21.09
CA GLU A 131 7.09 -0.59 -20.53
C GLU A 131 6.79 -1.57 -19.36
N PHE A 132 7.29 -2.80 -19.46
CA PHE A 132 7.00 -3.85 -18.48
C PHE A 132 8.02 -3.95 -17.34
N VAL A 133 9.28 -3.61 -17.59
CA VAL A 133 10.38 -3.91 -16.68
C VAL A 133 11.09 -2.63 -16.25
N GLU A 134 11.12 -2.41 -14.94
CA GLU A 134 11.84 -1.31 -14.31
C GLU A 134 13.33 -1.64 -14.20
N LYS A 135 13.64 -2.82 -13.65
CA LYS A 135 15.02 -3.30 -13.51
C LYS A 135 15.09 -4.82 -13.50
N ILE A 136 16.26 -5.34 -13.84
CA ILE A 136 16.61 -6.75 -13.74
C ILE A 136 17.86 -6.86 -12.88
N VAL A 137 17.79 -7.69 -11.86
CA VAL A 137 18.92 -8.03 -11.02
C VAL A 137 19.39 -9.43 -11.41
N VAL A 138 20.65 -9.54 -11.79
CA VAL A 138 21.29 -10.81 -12.15
C VAL A 138 22.30 -11.11 -11.05
N HIS A 139 22.02 -12.16 -10.29
CA HIS A 139 22.91 -12.60 -9.23
C HIS A 139 24.10 -13.38 -9.78
N GLU A 140 25.17 -13.48 -9.00
CA GLU A 140 26.34 -14.25 -9.37
C GLU A 140 25.96 -15.74 -9.53
N ALA A 141 26.52 -16.37 -10.55
CA ALA A 141 26.25 -17.77 -10.83
C ALA A 141 26.92 -18.68 -9.79
N THR A 142 26.12 -19.47 -9.08
CA THR A 142 26.59 -20.46 -8.10
C THR A 142 26.67 -21.86 -8.73
N ALA A 143 27.58 -22.70 -8.22
CA ALA A 143 27.64 -24.11 -8.63
C ALA A 143 26.33 -24.82 -8.20
N ALA A 144 25.72 -25.60 -9.09
CA ALA A 144 24.56 -26.40 -8.74
C ALA A 144 24.99 -27.53 -7.79
N ASP A 145 24.27 -27.66 -6.65
CA ASP A 145 24.51 -28.72 -5.67
C ASP A 145 24.38 -30.11 -6.31
N GLY A 146 25.37 -30.97 -6.09
CA GLY A 146 25.34 -32.38 -6.45
C GLY A 146 26.05 -32.77 -7.75
N CYS A 147 26.64 -31.87 -8.50
CA CYS A 147 27.38 -32.21 -9.72
C CYS A 147 28.91 -32.32 -9.44
N MET A 148 29.41 -33.52 -9.18
CA MET A 148 30.85 -33.78 -9.05
C MET A 148 31.63 -33.60 -10.36
N HIS A 149 30.96 -33.58 -11.52
CA HIS A 149 31.57 -33.43 -12.84
C HIS A 149 30.59 -32.69 -13.76
N GLY A 150 30.65 -31.39 -13.76
CA GLY A 150 29.87 -30.66 -14.78
C GLY A 150 29.77 -29.17 -14.51
N ASN A 151 29.97 -28.36 -15.56
CA ASN A 151 29.85 -26.91 -15.59
C ASN A 151 28.39 -26.37 -15.45
N LEU A 152 27.53 -27.07 -14.70
CA LEU A 152 26.18 -26.59 -14.46
C LEU A 152 26.22 -25.50 -13.37
N ARG A 153 26.03 -24.28 -13.80
CA ARG A 153 25.90 -23.12 -12.92
C ARG A 153 24.43 -22.71 -12.84
N ARG A 154 23.95 -22.48 -11.64
CA ARG A 154 22.63 -21.89 -11.39
C ARG A 154 22.81 -20.40 -11.23
N GLN A 155 22.05 -19.62 -11.99
CA GLN A 155 22.03 -18.17 -11.90
C GLN A 155 20.62 -17.71 -11.56
N GLU A 156 20.48 -16.94 -10.51
CA GLU A 156 19.21 -16.33 -10.12
C GLU A 156 19.04 -15.00 -10.82
N ILE A 157 17.86 -14.78 -11.38
CA ILE A 157 17.50 -13.54 -12.07
C ILE A 157 16.19 -13.06 -11.47
N GLU A 158 16.19 -11.87 -10.90
CA GLU A 158 15.01 -11.19 -10.39
C GLU A 158 14.55 -10.13 -11.38
N ILE A 159 13.26 -10.13 -11.69
CA ILE A 159 12.64 -9.16 -12.59
C ILE A 159 11.70 -8.29 -11.76
N TYR A 160 11.96 -6.98 -11.78
CA TYR A 160 11.10 -5.96 -11.16
C TYR A 160 10.28 -5.32 -12.25
N TYR A 161 8.97 -5.50 -12.17
CA TYR A 161 8.03 -4.95 -13.14
C TYR A 161 7.68 -3.51 -12.80
N SER A 162 7.44 -2.71 -13.84
CA SER A 162 7.05 -1.31 -13.72
C SER A 162 5.78 -1.18 -12.86
N PHE A 163 5.78 -0.25 -11.91
CA PHE A 163 4.69 0.08 -10.99
C PHE A 163 4.42 -0.94 -9.87
N VAL A 164 4.72 -2.23 -10.04
CA VAL A 164 4.32 -3.29 -9.11
C VAL A 164 5.49 -4.05 -8.48
N GLY A 165 6.72 -3.80 -8.94
CA GLY A 165 7.90 -4.46 -8.43
C GLY A 165 7.99 -5.95 -8.81
N ARG A 166 8.48 -6.79 -7.90
CA ARG A 166 8.58 -8.24 -8.13
C ARG A 166 7.18 -8.88 -8.06
N VAL A 167 6.90 -9.77 -9.00
CA VAL A 167 5.63 -10.52 -9.07
C VAL A 167 5.94 -12.01 -8.97
N ASP A 168 5.45 -12.64 -7.91
CA ASP A 168 5.53 -14.08 -7.70
C ASP A 168 4.17 -14.70 -8.07
N LEU A 169 4.15 -15.47 -9.17
CA LEU A 169 2.94 -16.17 -9.58
C LEU A 169 2.76 -17.44 -8.76
N PRO A 170 1.53 -17.79 -8.37
CA PRO A 170 1.23 -19.08 -7.79
C PRO A 170 1.51 -20.19 -8.81
N GLU A 171 2.08 -21.31 -8.35
CA GLU A 171 2.29 -22.52 -9.14
C GLU A 171 0.98 -23.15 -9.63
#